data_a6b3a215371af2fcb7229356c202da9e
#
_entry.id   a6b3a215371af2fcb7229356c202da9e
#
_cell.length_a   1.000
_cell.length_b   1.000
_cell.length_c   1.000
_cell.angle_alpha   90.00
_cell.angle_beta   90.00
_cell.angle_gamma   90.00
#
_symmetry.space_group_name_H-M   'P 1'
#
loop_
_entity.id
_entity.type
_entity.pdbx_description
1 polymer ?
#
loop_
_entity_poly.entity_id
_entity_poly.type
_entity_poly.pdbx_seq_one_letter_code
_entity_poly.pdbx_strand_id
1 'polypeptide(L)'
;KVYRLDTDGSLRVVIPEVGQPNGMGFSPDRRTFYLTDTRKRRIESFQYEQISGELRDRQTLIETPPECGQPDGMTVDEAGNLWLAHWDGSCILRYDPQGTLLETIAMPVRNVTSLTFVGHTVYITSAGGGDRPQAGPQAGALFQLEAEVAAPPEYCSRVRFCN
;
A
#
# COMPACT_ATOMS: atom_id res chain seq x y z
N LYS A 1 1.64 -4.23 -14.97
CA LYS A 1 0.44 -5.08 -14.91
C LYS A 1 0.21 -5.56 -13.49
N VAL A 2 -1.05 -5.75 -13.09
CA VAL A 2 -1.43 -6.46 -11.86
C VAL A 2 -2.06 -7.79 -12.26
N TYR A 3 -1.71 -8.82 -11.52
CA TYR A 3 -2.16 -10.19 -11.75
C TYR A 3 -2.98 -10.68 -10.56
N ARG A 4 -3.99 -11.50 -10.85
CA ARG A 4 -4.76 -12.24 -9.86
C ARG A 4 -4.46 -13.73 -10.01
N LEU A 5 -4.10 -14.37 -8.90
CA LEU A 5 -4.00 -15.81 -8.79
C LEU A 5 -5.32 -16.36 -8.23
N ASP A 6 -6.04 -17.12 -9.03
CA ASP A 6 -7.33 -17.72 -8.65
C ASP A 6 -7.14 -19.00 -7.82
N THR A 7 -8.18 -19.44 -7.13
CA THR A 7 -8.12 -20.62 -6.23
C THR A 7 -7.83 -21.94 -6.95
N ASP A 8 -8.06 -21.99 -8.26
CA ASP A 8 -7.72 -23.13 -9.14
C ASP A 8 -6.27 -23.10 -9.63
N GLY A 9 -5.48 -22.10 -9.23
CA GLY A 9 -4.09 -21.90 -9.65
C GLY A 9 -3.95 -21.13 -10.98
N SER A 10 -5.04 -20.71 -11.61
CA SER A 10 -4.96 -19.91 -12.83
C SER A 10 -4.52 -18.48 -12.54
N LEU A 11 -3.72 -17.90 -13.46
CA LEU A 11 -3.20 -16.53 -13.37
C LEU A 11 -3.85 -15.66 -14.43
N ARG A 12 -4.41 -14.51 -14.01
CA ARG A 12 -5.07 -13.56 -14.90
C ARG A 12 -4.51 -12.15 -14.72
N VAL A 13 -4.40 -11.40 -15.82
CA VAL A 13 -4.14 -9.96 -15.76
C VAL A 13 -5.45 -9.26 -15.41
N VAL A 14 -5.49 -8.56 -14.27
CA VAL A 14 -6.68 -7.80 -13.83
C VAL A 14 -6.55 -6.30 -14.06
N ILE A 15 -5.31 -5.77 -14.09
CA ILE A 15 -5.05 -4.39 -14.49
C ILE A 15 -3.88 -4.39 -15.48
N PRO A 16 -4.16 -4.17 -16.78
CA PRO A 16 -3.13 -4.31 -17.83
C PRO A 16 -2.16 -3.13 -17.88
N GLU A 17 -2.60 -1.93 -17.51
CA GLU A 17 -1.85 -0.68 -17.68
C GLU A 17 -1.59 0.00 -16.34
N VAL A 18 -0.40 -0.25 -15.78
CA VAL A 18 0.13 0.39 -14.58
C VAL A 18 1.57 0.77 -14.85
N GLY A 19 2.00 1.94 -14.43
CA GLY A 19 3.37 2.41 -14.60
C GLY A 19 4.34 1.58 -13.78
N GLN A 20 4.13 1.55 -12.46
CA GLN A 20 4.88 0.74 -11.50
C GLN A 20 3.93 0.34 -10.37
N PRO A 21 3.32 -0.86 -10.45
CA PRO A 21 2.42 -1.32 -9.39
C PRO A 21 3.21 -1.57 -8.11
N ASN A 22 2.66 -1.10 -6.99
CA ASN A 22 3.26 -1.24 -5.67
C ASN A 22 2.18 -1.54 -4.62
N GLY A 23 2.06 -0.78 -3.53
CA GLY A 23 1.11 -1.03 -2.46
C GLY A 23 -0.31 -1.33 -2.96
N MET A 24 -0.95 -2.33 -2.36
CA MET A 24 -2.32 -2.74 -2.66
C MET A 24 -3.08 -2.95 -1.36
N GLY A 25 -4.38 -2.66 -1.37
CA GLY A 25 -5.25 -2.88 -0.22
C GLY A 25 -6.72 -2.92 -0.59
N PHE A 26 -7.54 -3.39 0.33
CA PHE A 26 -8.99 -3.36 0.20
C PHE A 26 -9.59 -2.49 1.30
N SER A 27 -10.70 -1.82 0.98
CA SER A 27 -11.53 -1.20 2.02
C SER A 27 -12.05 -2.25 3.02
N PRO A 28 -12.36 -1.88 4.29
CA PRO A 28 -12.84 -2.82 5.29
C PRO A 28 -14.10 -3.58 4.87
N ASP A 29 -14.99 -2.96 4.09
CA ASP A 29 -16.19 -3.58 3.52
C ASP A 29 -15.93 -4.43 2.26
N ARG A 30 -14.66 -4.44 1.77
CA ARG A 30 -14.22 -5.16 0.58
C ARG A 30 -14.95 -4.80 -0.71
N ARG A 31 -15.40 -3.56 -0.85
CA ARG A 31 -16.04 -3.06 -2.08
C ARG A 31 -15.12 -2.18 -2.91
N THR A 32 -14.00 -1.74 -2.33
CA THR A 32 -13.00 -0.93 -3.01
C THR A 32 -11.64 -1.62 -2.95
N PHE A 33 -10.97 -1.73 -4.08
CA PHE A 33 -9.57 -2.10 -4.18
C PHE A 33 -8.74 -0.86 -4.45
N TYR A 34 -7.63 -0.71 -3.76
CA TYR A 34 -6.67 0.38 -3.92
C TYR A 34 -5.36 -0.13 -4.49
N LEU A 35 -4.74 0.67 -5.36
CA LEU A 35 -3.47 0.37 -5.99
C LEU A 35 -2.58 1.61 -6.04
N THR A 36 -1.35 1.49 -5.54
CA THR A 36 -0.29 2.47 -5.76
C THR A 36 0.30 2.29 -7.16
N ASP A 37 0.29 3.36 -7.97
CA ASP A 37 1.15 3.49 -9.16
C ASP A 37 2.29 4.46 -8.83
N THR A 38 3.42 3.93 -8.38
CA THR A 38 4.59 4.71 -7.96
C THR A 38 5.07 5.66 -9.05
N ARG A 39 5.18 5.18 -10.29
CA ARG A 39 5.66 6.01 -11.42
C ARG A 39 4.74 7.17 -11.74
N LYS A 40 3.44 6.98 -11.58
CA LYS A 40 2.44 8.03 -11.78
C LYS A 40 2.15 8.85 -10.53
N ARG A 41 2.80 8.51 -9.41
CA ARG A 41 2.68 9.20 -8.11
C ARG A 41 1.25 9.32 -7.63
N ARG A 42 0.48 8.23 -7.75
CA ARG A 42 -0.94 8.24 -7.41
C ARG A 42 -1.43 6.94 -6.81
N ILE A 43 -2.53 7.04 -6.11
CA ILE A 43 -3.32 5.91 -5.66
C ILE A 43 -4.57 5.86 -6.50
N GLU A 44 -4.81 4.71 -7.07
CA GLU A 44 -6.00 4.41 -7.86
C GLU A 44 -6.97 3.59 -7.02
N SER A 45 -8.26 3.87 -7.17
CA SER A 45 -9.35 3.09 -6.59
C SER A 45 -10.15 2.40 -7.68
N PHE A 46 -10.69 1.23 -7.34
CA PHE A 46 -11.53 0.41 -8.21
C PHE A 46 -12.70 -0.12 -7.39
N GLN A 47 -13.88 -0.18 -7.98
CA GLN A 47 -14.95 -0.99 -7.44
C GLN A 47 -14.55 -2.46 -7.53
N TYR A 48 -14.68 -3.18 -6.41
CA TYR A 48 -14.33 -4.60 -6.31
C TYR A 48 -15.58 -5.45 -6.09
N GLU A 49 -15.81 -6.42 -7.00
CA GLU A 49 -16.86 -7.41 -6.88
C GLU A 49 -16.30 -8.68 -6.22
N GLN A 50 -16.72 -8.97 -4.99
CA GLN A 50 -16.14 -10.05 -4.17
C GLN A 50 -16.37 -11.45 -4.75
N ILE A 51 -17.49 -11.69 -5.46
CA ILE A 51 -17.83 -13.03 -5.97
C ILE A 51 -16.99 -13.35 -7.21
N SER A 52 -16.92 -12.43 -8.15
CA SER A 52 -16.17 -12.60 -9.41
C SER A 52 -14.72 -12.19 -9.31
N GLY A 53 -14.38 -11.34 -8.33
CA GLY A 53 -13.07 -10.70 -8.20
C GLY A 53 -12.80 -9.67 -9.31
N GLU A 54 -13.84 -9.15 -9.95
CA GLU A 54 -13.70 -8.12 -10.98
C GLU A 54 -13.39 -6.74 -10.39
N LEU A 55 -12.57 -5.98 -11.11
CA LEU A 55 -12.24 -4.59 -10.83
C LEU A 55 -12.87 -3.71 -11.91
N ARG A 56 -13.66 -2.71 -11.47
CA ARG A 56 -14.37 -1.77 -12.36
C ARG A 56 -14.16 -0.33 -11.91
N ASP A 57 -14.58 0.63 -12.71
CA ASP A 57 -14.65 2.06 -12.37
C ASP A 57 -13.34 2.60 -11.80
N ARG A 58 -12.23 2.37 -12.53
CA ARG A 58 -10.90 2.89 -12.20
C ARG A 58 -10.90 4.40 -12.08
N GLN A 59 -10.47 4.92 -10.95
CA GLN A 59 -10.36 6.35 -10.67
C GLN A 59 -9.02 6.67 -10.01
N THR A 60 -8.51 7.88 -10.23
CA THR A 60 -7.43 8.43 -9.40
C THR A 60 -8.05 8.98 -8.13
N LEU A 61 -7.70 8.38 -6.98
CA LEU A 61 -8.20 8.80 -5.67
C LEU A 61 -7.28 9.85 -5.04
N ILE A 62 -5.96 9.63 -5.11
CA ILE A 62 -4.95 10.51 -4.50
C ILE A 62 -3.85 10.76 -5.55
N GLU A 63 -3.44 12.01 -5.70
CA GLU A 63 -2.18 12.40 -6.32
C GLU A 63 -1.21 12.83 -5.22
N THR A 64 -0.07 12.13 -5.10
CA THR A 64 0.86 12.40 -4.01
C THR A 64 1.77 13.58 -4.35
N PRO A 65 2.03 14.48 -3.37
CA PRO A 65 2.88 15.65 -3.58
C PRO A 65 4.31 15.26 -3.99
N PRO A 66 4.91 15.92 -4.99
CA PRO A 66 6.28 15.63 -5.43
C PRO A 66 7.32 15.72 -4.33
N GLU A 67 7.17 16.65 -3.40
CA GLU A 67 8.06 16.91 -2.27
C GLU A 67 8.07 15.79 -1.22
N CYS A 68 7.02 14.95 -1.20
CA CYS A 68 6.92 13.82 -0.28
C CYS A 68 7.57 12.53 -0.82
N GLY A 69 8.39 12.60 -1.88
CA GLY A 69 8.97 11.40 -2.48
C GLY A 69 7.95 10.64 -3.35
N GLN A 70 8.08 9.34 -3.48
CA GLN A 70 7.21 8.50 -4.33
C GLN A 70 6.41 7.53 -3.45
N PRO A 71 5.10 7.35 -3.69
CA PRO A 71 4.31 6.38 -2.97
C PRO A 71 4.79 4.95 -3.29
N ASP A 72 4.94 4.13 -2.26
CA ASP A 72 5.47 2.77 -2.32
C ASP A 72 4.45 1.76 -1.78
N GLY A 73 4.75 1.02 -0.73
CA GLY A 73 3.82 0.13 -0.09
C GLY A 73 2.69 0.86 0.64
N MET A 74 1.55 0.19 0.82
CA MET A 74 0.41 0.74 1.55
C MET A 74 -0.33 -0.34 2.34
N THR A 75 -1.10 0.10 3.33
CA THR A 75 -2.10 -0.70 4.01
C THR A 75 -3.34 0.15 4.30
N VAL A 76 -4.44 -0.51 4.70
CA VAL A 76 -5.70 0.14 5.03
C VAL A 76 -6.09 -0.22 6.46
N ASP A 77 -6.41 0.77 7.29
CA ASP A 77 -6.86 0.54 8.66
C ASP A 77 -8.36 0.16 8.73
N GLU A 78 -8.84 -0.22 9.91
CA GLU A 78 -10.24 -0.64 10.12
C GLU A 78 -11.26 0.50 9.95
N ALA A 79 -10.81 1.76 10.03
CA ALA A 79 -11.63 2.93 9.72
C ALA A 79 -11.67 3.24 8.21
N GLY A 80 -10.87 2.52 7.40
CA GLY A 80 -10.78 2.69 5.95
C GLY A 80 -9.72 3.70 5.51
N ASN A 81 -8.91 4.24 6.45
CA ASN A 81 -7.86 5.18 6.07
C ASN A 81 -6.69 4.44 5.41
N LEU A 82 -6.10 5.09 4.41
CA LEU A 82 -4.97 4.58 3.66
C LEU A 82 -3.67 5.09 4.28
N TRP A 83 -2.76 4.18 4.59
CA TRP A 83 -1.43 4.46 5.11
C TRP A 83 -0.40 4.14 4.03
N LEU A 84 0.34 5.14 3.59
CA LEU A 84 1.25 5.08 2.44
C LEU A 84 2.68 5.32 2.86
N ALA A 85 3.55 4.34 2.63
CA ALA A 85 4.99 4.53 2.72
C ALA A 85 5.49 5.35 1.54
N HIS A 86 6.46 6.24 1.78
CA HIS A 86 7.02 7.10 0.75
C HIS A 86 8.52 6.86 0.57
N TRP A 87 8.87 6.29 -0.60
CA TRP A 87 10.26 6.20 -1.05
C TRP A 87 10.79 7.60 -1.32
N ASP A 88 11.99 7.91 -0.83
CA ASP A 88 12.64 9.23 -0.98
C ASP A 88 11.88 10.38 -0.30
N GLY A 89 10.92 10.06 0.58
CA GLY A 89 10.06 11.05 1.25
C GLY A 89 10.28 11.19 2.75
N SER A 90 10.98 10.26 3.38
CA SER A 90 11.18 10.23 4.86
C SER A 90 9.86 10.32 5.64
N CYS A 91 8.78 9.77 5.11
CA CYS A 91 7.48 9.86 5.77
C CYS A 91 6.54 8.69 5.42
N ILE A 92 5.50 8.59 6.24
CA ILE A 92 4.25 7.88 5.94
C ILE A 92 3.17 8.96 5.84
N LEU A 93 2.34 8.88 4.80
CA LEU A 93 1.17 9.73 4.64
C LEU A 93 -0.10 8.92 4.93
N ARG A 94 -0.98 9.47 5.76
CA ARG A 94 -2.27 8.88 6.10
C ARG A 94 -3.39 9.70 5.48
N TYR A 95 -4.26 9.04 4.72
CA TYR A 95 -5.40 9.66 4.04
C TYR A 95 -6.71 9.02 4.49
N ASP A 96 -7.79 9.81 4.47
CA ASP A 96 -9.13 9.26 4.62
C ASP A 96 -9.58 8.48 3.37
N PRO A 97 -10.71 7.74 3.42
CA PRO A 97 -11.23 7.01 2.26
C PRO A 97 -11.60 7.89 1.06
N GLN A 98 -11.72 9.21 1.25
CA GLN A 98 -12.02 10.20 0.21
C GLN A 98 -10.75 10.80 -0.41
N GLY A 99 -9.56 10.43 0.09
CA GLY A 99 -8.27 10.91 -0.38
C GLY A 99 -7.82 12.23 0.25
N THR A 100 -8.43 12.66 1.36
CA THR A 100 -7.99 13.83 2.12
C THR A 100 -6.81 13.45 3.03
N LEU A 101 -5.71 14.20 2.98
CA LEU A 101 -4.57 13.98 3.86
C LEU A 101 -4.96 14.29 5.32
N LEU A 102 -4.84 13.29 6.19
CA LEU A 102 -5.11 13.39 7.63
C LEU A 102 -3.84 13.69 8.41
N GLU A 103 -2.72 13.04 8.04
CA GLU A 103 -1.51 13.06 8.85
C GLU A 103 -0.26 12.79 8.00
N THR A 104 0.85 13.41 8.40
CA THR A 104 2.21 13.11 7.91
C THR A 104 3.06 12.64 9.08
N ILE A 105 3.49 11.39 9.05
CA ILE A 105 4.34 10.77 10.08
C ILE A 105 5.78 10.78 9.59
N ALA A 106 6.63 11.59 10.22
CA ALA A 106 8.05 11.68 9.86
C ALA A 106 8.81 10.41 10.26
N MET A 107 9.66 9.93 9.37
CA MET A 107 10.51 8.76 9.58
C MET A 107 11.99 9.13 9.58
N PRO A 108 12.82 8.48 10.43
CA PRO A 108 14.25 8.80 10.54
C PRO A 108 15.09 8.22 9.39
N VAL A 109 14.45 7.76 8.32
CA VAL A 109 15.07 7.16 7.14
C VAL A 109 14.44 7.72 5.87
N ARG A 110 15.23 7.86 4.82
CA ARG A 110 14.79 8.45 3.56
C ARG A 110 13.80 7.57 2.80
N ASN A 111 14.09 6.26 2.76
CA ASN A 111 13.33 5.30 1.93
C ASN A 111 12.43 4.44 2.81
N VAL A 112 11.23 4.89 3.05
CA VAL A 112 10.17 4.09 3.68
C VAL A 112 9.52 3.25 2.60
N THR A 113 9.47 1.92 2.77
CA THR A 113 9.11 1.02 1.66
C THR A 113 7.73 0.39 1.79
N SER A 114 7.34 -0.02 2.99
CA SER A 114 6.03 -0.63 3.22
C SER A 114 5.66 -0.61 4.69
N LEU A 115 4.42 -0.93 5.00
CA LEU A 115 3.94 -1.04 6.37
C LEU A 115 2.76 -2.03 6.46
N THR A 116 2.61 -2.63 7.65
CA THR A 116 1.47 -3.48 7.98
C THR A 116 1.13 -3.38 9.46
N PHE A 117 -0.10 -3.74 9.82
CA PHE A 117 -0.57 -3.74 11.19
C PHE A 117 -0.54 -5.14 11.81
N VAL A 118 -0.24 -5.20 13.11
CA VAL A 118 -0.53 -6.34 13.98
C VAL A 118 -1.23 -5.78 15.21
N GLY A 119 -2.55 -5.88 15.26
CA GLY A 119 -3.37 -5.15 16.23
C GLY A 119 -3.21 -3.64 16.04
N HIS A 120 -2.79 -2.92 17.08
CA HIS A 120 -2.51 -1.48 17.06
C HIS A 120 -1.05 -1.14 16.71
N THR A 121 -0.17 -2.14 16.60
CA THR A 121 1.23 -1.91 16.25
C THR A 121 1.42 -1.91 14.75
N VAL A 122 1.99 -0.85 14.21
CA VAL A 122 2.37 -0.73 12.80
C VAL A 122 3.84 -1.08 12.64
N TYR A 123 4.14 -2.11 11.85
CA TYR A 123 5.48 -2.48 11.43
C TYR A 123 5.81 -1.85 10.10
N ILE A 124 6.97 -1.18 10.02
CA ILE A 124 7.36 -0.37 8.88
C ILE A 124 8.72 -0.82 8.38
N THR A 125 8.80 -1.14 7.10
CA THR A 125 10.06 -1.50 6.44
C THR A 125 10.70 -0.29 5.77
N SER A 126 12.04 -0.33 5.68
CA SER A 126 12.83 0.70 5.02
C SER A 126 13.94 0.08 4.16
N ALA A 127 14.47 0.86 3.22
CA ALA A 127 15.58 0.42 2.38
C ALA A 127 16.79 1.33 2.51
N GLY A 128 17.98 0.72 2.61
CA GLY A 128 19.27 1.43 2.58
C GLY A 128 19.85 1.56 1.19
N GLY A 129 19.66 0.52 0.36
CA GLY A 129 20.20 0.47 -0.99
C GLY A 129 21.72 0.67 -1.06
N GLY A 130 22.23 1.05 -2.24
CA GLY A 130 23.62 1.45 -2.45
C GLY A 130 24.00 2.81 -1.85
N ASP A 131 22.98 3.63 -1.49
CA ASP A 131 23.16 5.01 -0.98
C ASP A 131 22.97 5.11 0.54
N ARG A 132 23.37 4.07 1.29
CA ARG A 132 23.27 4.05 2.76
C ARG A 132 23.67 5.34 3.47
N PRO A 133 24.77 6.02 3.08
CA PRO A 133 25.15 7.28 3.72
C PRO A 133 24.11 8.39 3.58
N GLN A 134 23.38 8.42 2.47
CA GLN A 134 22.35 9.43 2.18
C GLN A 134 20.98 9.03 2.69
N ALA A 135 20.71 7.72 2.80
CA ALA A 135 19.46 7.18 3.29
C ALA A 135 19.27 7.22 4.82
N GLY A 136 20.37 7.57 5.55
CA GLY A 136 20.38 7.65 7.00
C GLY A 136 20.98 6.41 7.68
N PRO A 137 21.48 6.53 8.92
CA PRO A 137 22.19 5.45 9.62
C PRO A 137 21.30 4.23 9.95
N GLN A 138 19.98 4.43 10.01
CA GLN A 138 18.99 3.37 10.28
C GLN A 138 18.34 2.82 9.00
N ALA A 139 18.82 3.21 7.83
CA ALA A 139 18.27 2.76 6.56
C ALA A 139 18.40 1.24 6.40
N GLY A 140 17.30 0.58 6.05
CA GLY A 140 17.16 -0.88 6.01
C GLY A 140 16.72 -1.52 7.33
N ALA A 141 16.47 -0.72 8.38
CA ALA A 141 15.89 -1.22 9.62
C ALA A 141 14.38 -1.45 9.50
N LEU A 142 13.87 -2.30 10.37
CA LEU A 142 12.44 -2.45 10.66
C LEU A 142 12.09 -1.51 11.82
N PHE A 143 11.04 -0.72 11.63
CA PHE A 143 10.50 0.18 12.65
C PHE A 143 9.14 -0.31 13.14
N GLN A 144 8.75 0.16 14.30
CA GLN A 144 7.39 0.01 14.81
C GLN A 144 6.90 1.32 15.42
N LEU A 145 5.59 1.55 15.33
CA LEU A 145 4.88 2.60 16.03
C LEU A 145 3.52 2.07 16.52
N GLU A 146 2.99 2.68 17.57
CA GLU A 146 1.63 2.41 18.04
C GLU A 146 0.66 3.39 17.37
N ALA A 147 -0.46 2.85 16.90
CA ALA A 147 -1.55 3.61 16.30
C ALA A 147 -2.82 3.50 17.16
N GLU A 148 -3.65 4.54 17.13
CA GLU A 148 -4.95 4.53 17.83
C GLU A 148 -5.95 3.56 17.19
N VAL A 149 -5.75 3.24 15.90
CA VAL A 149 -6.57 2.33 15.10
C VAL A 149 -5.84 1.02 14.84
N ALA A 150 -6.58 -0.04 14.59
CA ALA A 150 -6.05 -1.32 14.12
C ALA A 150 -6.32 -1.47 12.60
N ALA A 151 -5.82 -2.52 11.98
CA ALA A 151 -6.27 -2.95 10.66
C ALA A 151 -7.13 -4.21 10.75
N PRO A 152 -7.98 -4.47 9.73
CA PRO A 152 -8.66 -5.75 9.60
C PRO A 152 -7.64 -6.90 9.58
N PRO A 153 -8.03 -8.09 10.09
CA PRO A 153 -7.18 -9.26 10.01
C PRO A 153 -6.79 -9.58 8.55
N GLU A 154 -5.56 -10.02 8.35
CA GLU A 154 -5.06 -10.45 7.05
C GLU A 154 -5.88 -11.59 6.46
N TYR A 155 -6.01 -11.61 5.15
CA TYR A 155 -6.79 -12.61 4.43
C TYR A 155 -5.99 -13.91 4.27
N CYS A 156 -6.60 -15.04 4.61
CA CYS A 156 -6.02 -16.36 4.37
C CYS A 156 -6.21 -16.77 2.92
N SER A 157 -5.11 -17.05 2.21
CA SER A 157 -5.16 -17.58 0.85
C SER A 157 -5.71 -19.02 0.84
N ARG A 158 -6.51 -19.34 -0.19
CA ARG A 158 -7.08 -20.68 -0.43
C ARG A 158 -6.61 -21.27 -1.76
N VAL A 159 -5.49 -20.78 -2.28
CA VAL A 159 -4.93 -21.28 -3.55
C VAL A 159 -4.48 -22.72 -3.39
N ARG A 160 -4.93 -23.60 -4.28
CA ARG A 160 -4.47 -24.99 -4.38
C ARG A 160 -3.46 -25.04 -5.53
N PHE A 161 -2.22 -25.35 -5.21
CA PHE A 161 -1.24 -25.70 -6.23
C PHE A 161 -1.46 -27.17 -6.60
N CYS A 162 -1.80 -27.45 -7.88
CA CYS A 162 -1.76 -28.81 -8.40
C CYS A 162 -0.30 -29.23 -8.45
N ASN A 163 0.05 -30.31 -7.72
CA ASN A 163 1.33 -31.01 -7.82
C ASN A 163 1.40 -31.77 -9.14
#